data_ad73384232b3ae6907a59d2382edcabe
#
_entry.id   ad73384232b3ae6907a59d2382edcabe
#
_cell.length_a   1.000
_cell.length_b   1.000
_cell.length_c   1.000
_cell.angle_alpha   90.00
_cell.angle_beta   90.00
_cell.angle_gamma   90.00
#
_symmetry.space_group_name_H-M   'P 1'
#
loop_
_entity.id
_entity.type
_entity.pdbx_description
1 polymer ?
#
loop_
_entity_poly.entity_id
_entity_poly.type
_entity_poly.pdbx_seq_one_letter_code
_entity_poly.pdbx_strand_id
1 'polypeptide(L)'
;FYLQNDKYCAQKEERKFKSWFLYVHSLIIGVVSWAVVPIYEFRFYALAIAFSHLVIDVIKTYSPKGLWNFVIDQVAHLAILIIVTFFFDSTTKLPIQSMDCNGTYSIPLFILALLLCIKPANILIKLVLKKYQVGETQSCENIKNAGALIGNLERILTIIFVIIGQYEAIGFIIAAKSILRFKDTDTAKTEYVLAGTFLSFGIALLCGLMATK
;
A
#
# COMPACT_ATOMS: atom_id res chain seq x y z
N PHE A 1 -4.94 -6.39 8.30
CA PHE A 1 -5.18 -4.99 8.71
C PHE A 1 -5.60 -4.87 10.18
N TYR A 2 -6.49 -5.70 10.69
CA TYR A 2 -6.90 -5.71 12.10
C TYR A 2 -5.77 -6.10 13.06
N LEU A 3 -4.86 -6.97 12.62
CA LEU A 3 -3.71 -7.48 13.40
C LEU A 3 -2.51 -6.51 13.47
N GLN A 4 -2.46 -5.46 12.65
CA GLN A 4 -1.42 -4.42 12.69
C GLN A 4 -1.93 -3.15 13.42
N ASN A 5 -2.39 -3.30 14.65
CA ASN A 5 -2.72 -2.17 15.50
C ASN A 5 -1.42 -1.52 16.03
N ASP A 6 -1.44 -0.19 16.24
CA ASP A 6 -0.27 0.58 16.69
C ASP A 6 0.39 0.02 17.96
N LYS A 7 -0.40 -0.60 18.85
CA LYS A 7 0.09 -1.29 20.06
C LYS A 7 0.99 -2.49 19.74
N TYR A 8 0.62 -3.29 18.74
CA TYR A 8 1.41 -4.48 18.34
C TYR A 8 2.66 -4.09 17.53
N CYS A 9 2.57 -3.01 16.76
CA CYS A 9 3.75 -2.43 16.11
C CYS A 9 4.76 -1.92 17.13
N ALA A 10 4.32 -1.23 18.19
CA ALA A 10 5.19 -0.79 19.28
C ALA A 10 5.83 -1.97 20.04
N GLN A 11 5.07 -3.02 20.35
CA GLN A 11 5.63 -4.24 20.97
C GLN A 11 6.65 -4.96 20.08
N LYS A 12 6.44 -4.97 18.75
CA LYS A 12 7.41 -5.52 17.79
C LYS A 12 8.72 -4.73 17.82
N GLU A 13 8.64 -3.42 17.97
CA GLU A 13 9.80 -2.53 18.06
C GLU A 13 10.58 -2.70 19.36
N GLU A 14 9.89 -2.84 20.51
CA GLU A 14 10.53 -3.05 21.81
C GLU A 14 11.17 -4.43 21.96
N ARG A 15 10.48 -5.49 21.56
CA ARG A 15 10.92 -6.89 21.73
C ARG A 15 11.74 -7.43 20.56
N LYS A 16 11.83 -6.70 19.44
CA LYS A 16 12.58 -7.07 18.22
C LYS A 16 12.32 -8.55 17.84
N PHE A 17 13.37 -9.36 17.76
CA PHE A 17 13.31 -10.78 17.42
C PHE A 17 12.46 -11.63 18.36
N LYS A 18 12.27 -11.23 19.63
CA LYS A 18 11.45 -11.98 20.63
C LYS A 18 9.96 -11.71 20.52
N SER A 19 9.49 -10.95 19.55
CA SER A 19 8.08 -10.65 19.37
C SER A 19 7.34 -11.84 18.73
N TRP A 20 6.44 -12.49 19.49
CA TRP A 20 5.54 -13.53 18.98
C TRP A 20 4.75 -13.07 17.75
N PHE A 21 4.40 -11.81 17.70
CA PHE A 21 3.62 -11.22 16.61
C PHE A 21 4.32 -11.32 15.25
N LEU A 22 5.65 -11.26 15.21
CA LEU A 22 6.45 -11.39 14.00
C LEU A 22 6.26 -12.78 13.35
N TYR A 23 6.28 -13.82 14.16
CA TYR A 23 6.10 -15.21 13.69
C TYR A 23 4.67 -15.50 13.25
N VAL A 24 3.69 -15.05 14.03
CA VAL A 24 2.27 -15.20 13.68
C VAL A 24 1.94 -14.46 12.38
N HIS A 25 2.48 -13.25 12.20
CA HIS A 25 2.28 -12.47 10.98
C HIS A 25 2.84 -13.19 9.75
N SER A 26 4.06 -13.69 9.83
CA SER A 26 4.69 -14.46 8.76
C SER A 26 3.93 -15.75 8.44
N LEU A 27 3.44 -16.46 9.46
CA LEU A 27 2.62 -17.66 9.27
C LEU A 27 1.30 -17.33 8.55
N ILE A 28 0.63 -16.25 8.94
CA ILE A 28 -0.60 -15.78 8.27
C ILE A 28 -0.33 -15.49 6.80
N ILE A 29 0.80 -14.84 6.45
CA ILE A 29 1.16 -14.57 5.06
C ILE A 29 1.31 -15.89 4.28
N GLY A 30 1.99 -16.89 4.84
CA GLY A 30 2.10 -18.21 4.21
C GLY A 30 0.75 -18.90 3.97
N VAL A 31 -0.13 -18.90 5.00
CA VAL A 31 -1.48 -19.48 4.89
C VAL A 31 -2.32 -18.74 3.85
N VAL A 32 -2.29 -17.41 3.85
CA VAL A 32 -3.03 -16.59 2.86
C VAL A 32 -2.49 -16.82 1.45
N SER A 33 -1.17 -16.90 1.28
CA SER A 33 -0.56 -17.19 -0.03
C SER A 33 -1.03 -18.54 -0.57
N TRP A 34 -1.07 -19.56 0.28
CA TRP A 34 -1.58 -20.88 -0.13
C TRP A 34 -3.09 -20.87 -0.38
N ALA A 35 -3.88 -20.13 0.39
CA ALA A 35 -5.31 -20.00 0.18
C ALA A 35 -5.68 -19.29 -1.14
N VAL A 36 -4.84 -18.34 -1.58
CA VAL A 36 -5.02 -17.64 -2.86
C VAL A 36 -4.67 -18.55 -4.05
N VAL A 37 -3.68 -19.42 -3.89
CA VAL A 37 -3.27 -20.41 -4.91
C VAL A 37 -3.44 -21.82 -4.32
N PRO A 38 -4.67 -22.39 -4.29
CA PRO A 38 -4.97 -23.64 -3.60
C PRO A 38 -4.52 -24.87 -4.40
N ILE A 39 -3.29 -24.86 -4.88
CA ILE A 39 -2.63 -25.94 -5.60
C ILE A 39 -1.71 -26.65 -4.62
N TYR A 40 -1.77 -27.98 -4.60
CA TYR A 40 -1.01 -28.79 -3.64
C TYR A 40 0.51 -28.56 -3.75
N GLU A 41 1.03 -28.43 -4.97
CA GLU A 41 2.44 -28.16 -5.24
C GLU A 41 2.88 -26.78 -4.73
N PHE A 42 1.98 -25.82 -4.67
CA PHE A 42 2.28 -24.45 -4.22
C PHE A 42 2.61 -24.36 -2.72
N ARG A 43 2.29 -25.37 -1.93
CA ARG A 43 2.54 -25.37 -0.47
C ARG A 43 4.00 -25.08 -0.11
N PHE A 44 4.95 -25.62 -0.87
CA PHE A 44 6.39 -25.40 -0.64
C PHE A 44 6.78 -23.94 -0.95
N TYR A 45 6.20 -23.38 -2.00
CA TYR A 45 6.39 -21.98 -2.36
C TYR A 45 5.75 -21.03 -1.34
N ALA A 46 4.59 -21.38 -0.81
CA ALA A 46 3.94 -20.63 0.29
C ALA A 46 4.79 -20.63 1.57
N LEU A 47 5.44 -21.75 1.90
CA LEU A 47 6.41 -21.84 3.00
C LEU A 47 7.66 -20.98 2.72
N ALA A 48 8.17 -20.98 1.49
CA ALA A 48 9.29 -20.13 1.10
C ALA A 48 8.94 -18.64 1.21
N ILE A 49 7.72 -18.24 0.80
CA ILE A 49 7.20 -16.89 0.96
C ILE A 49 7.13 -16.53 2.45
N ALA A 50 6.57 -17.39 3.29
CA ALA A 50 6.47 -17.15 4.73
C ALA A 50 7.85 -16.97 5.39
N PHE A 51 8.80 -17.84 5.04
CA PHE A 51 10.16 -17.78 5.58
C PHE A 51 10.91 -16.53 5.14
N SER A 52 10.87 -16.21 3.84
CA SER A 52 11.51 -15.01 3.30
C SER A 52 10.90 -13.73 3.87
N HIS A 53 9.56 -13.69 4.03
CA HIS A 53 8.86 -12.59 4.68
C HIS A 53 9.33 -12.40 6.13
N LEU A 54 9.49 -13.51 6.87
CA LEU A 54 10.03 -13.47 8.23
C LEU A 54 11.43 -12.86 8.25
N VAL A 55 12.33 -13.28 7.35
CA VAL A 55 13.70 -12.78 7.27
C VAL A 55 13.72 -11.28 6.99
N ILE A 56 12.95 -10.81 6.01
CA ILE A 56 12.86 -9.38 5.69
C ILE A 56 12.33 -8.60 6.88
N ASP A 57 11.27 -9.09 7.52
CA ASP A 57 10.67 -8.42 8.68
C ASP A 57 11.64 -8.36 9.88
N VAL A 58 12.48 -9.38 10.08
CA VAL A 58 13.56 -9.36 11.08
C VAL A 58 14.58 -8.27 10.75
N ILE A 59 15.07 -8.23 9.51
CA ILE A 59 16.05 -7.21 9.07
C ILE A 59 15.47 -5.81 9.27
N LYS A 60 14.18 -5.61 8.94
CA LYS A 60 13.47 -4.36 9.12
C LYS A 60 13.45 -3.88 10.58
N THR A 61 13.33 -4.80 11.56
CA THR A 61 13.33 -4.40 12.98
C THR A 61 14.66 -3.81 13.45
N TYR A 62 15.75 -4.05 12.73
CA TYR A 62 17.07 -3.49 13.01
C TYR A 62 17.40 -2.27 12.14
N SER A 63 16.62 -2.00 11.12
CA SER A 63 16.84 -0.88 10.20
C SER A 63 16.26 0.43 10.75
N PRO A 64 16.89 1.58 10.51
CA PRO A 64 16.38 2.88 10.94
C PRO A 64 15.06 3.20 10.21
N LYS A 65 14.18 3.95 10.90
CA LYS A 65 12.90 4.37 10.32
C LYS A 65 13.14 5.48 9.29
N GLY A 66 12.72 5.26 8.05
CA GLY A 66 12.87 6.27 7.00
C GLY A 66 12.18 5.86 5.69
N LEU A 67 12.04 6.83 4.78
CA LEU A 67 11.43 6.62 3.47
C LEU A 67 12.17 5.54 2.68
N TRP A 68 13.50 5.61 2.61
CA TRP A 68 14.30 4.67 1.85
C TRP A 68 14.18 3.24 2.37
N ASN A 69 14.24 3.06 3.68
CA ASN A 69 14.09 1.72 4.27
C ASN A 69 12.69 1.15 4.07
N PHE A 70 11.65 2.00 4.08
CA PHE A 70 10.31 1.57 3.73
C PHE A 70 10.22 1.13 2.27
N VAL A 71 10.79 1.89 1.33
CA VAL A 71 10.78 1.53 -0.10
C VAL A 71 11.56 0.25 -0.34
N ILE A 72 12.76 0.11 0.23
CA ILE A 72 13.59 -1.10 0.10
C ILE A 72 12.84 -2.33 0.64
N ASP A 73 12.18 -2.21 1.78
CA ASP A 73 11.36 -3.25 2.38
C ASP A 73 10.24 -3.70 1.42
N GLN A 74 9.51 -2.76 0.83
CA GLN A 74 8.43 -3.09 -0.12
C GLN A 74 8.97 -3.73 -1.41
N VAL A 75 10.08 -3.22 -1.94
CA VAL A 75 10.74 -3.76 -3.13
C VAL A 75 11.26 -5.18 -2.87
N ALA A 76 11.84 -5.45 -1.69
CA ALA A 76 12.32 -6.77 -1.32
C ALA A 76 11.19 -7.80 -1.27
N HIS A 77 10.04 -7.46 -0.67
CA HIS A 77 8.87 -8.32 -0.64
C HIS A 77 8.34 -8.61 -2.05
N LEU A 78 8.23 -7.56 -2.89
CA LEU A 78 7.78 -7.71 -4.27
C LEU A 78 8.75 -8.58 -5.10
N ALA A 79 10.05 -8.37 -4.95
CA ALA A 79 11.07 -9.16 -5.65
C ALA A 79 10.96 -10.66 -5.31
N ILE A 80 10.74 -11.01 -4.03
CA ILE A 80 10.54 -12.41 -3.63
C ILE A 80 9.27 -12.99 -4.27
N LEU A 81 8.18 -12.26 -4.29
CA LEU A 81 6.95 -12.73 -4.95
C LEU A 81 7.18 -12.98 -6.43
N ILE A 82 7.88 -12.09 -7.13
CA ILE A 82 8.22 -12.25 -8.56
C ILE A 82 9.11 -13.49 -8.77
N ILE A 83 10.14 -13.65 -7.94
CA ILE A 83 11.04 -14.80 -8.01
C ILE A 83 10.27 -16.11 -7.79
N VAL A 84 9.46 -16.17 -6.75
CA VAL A 84 8.66 -17.37 -6.45
C VAL A 84 7.68 -17.68 -7.58
N THR A 85 7.01 -16.67 -8.13
CA THR A 85 6.09 -16.86 -9.26
C THR A 85 6.83 -17.39 -10.49
N PHE A 86 8.00 -16.86 -10.82
CA PHE A 86 8.82 -17.33 -11.93
C PHE A 86 9.23 -18.79 -11.77
N PHE A 87 9.71 -19.19 -10.59
CA PHE A 87 10.08 -20.58 -10.31
C PHE A 87 8.87 -21.53 -10.31
N PHE A 88 7.74 -21.08 -9.78
CA PHE A 88 6.52 -21.87 -9.78
C PHE A 88 6.00 -22.13 -11.20
N ASP A 89 5.93 -21.09 -12.03
CA ASP A 89 5.49 -21.19 -13.43
C ASP A 89 6.41 -22.12 -14.22
N SER A 90 7.73 -21.98 -14.07
CA SER A 90 8.71 -22.83 -14.74
C SER A 90 8.63 -24.31 -14.38
N THR A 91 8.22 -24.63 -13.14
CA THR A 91 8.12 -26.01 -12.64
C THR A 91 6.79 -26.68 -12.93
N THR A 92 5.69 -25.93 -12.83
CA THR A 92 4.34 -26.53 -12.92
C THR A 92 3.75 -26.46 -14.32
N LYS A 93 4.31 -25.62 -15.22
CA LYS A 93 3.80 -25.40 -16.59
C LYS A 93 2.26 -25.33 -16.59
N LEU A 94 1.71 -24.63 -15.59
CA LEU A 94 0.26 -24.46 -15.55
C LEU A 94 -0.16 -23.83 -16.88
N PRO A 95 -1.15 -24.40 -17.60
CA PRO A 95 -1.81 -23.64 -18.62
C PRO A 95 -2.38 -22.42 -17.89
N ILE A 96 -1.70 -21.27 -17.98
CA ILE A 96 -2.29 -20.00 -17.63
C ILE A 96 -3.43 -19.87 -18.63
N GLN A 97 -4.56 -20.48 -18.26
CA GLN A 97 -5.81 -20.17 -18.89
C GLN A 97 -5.92 -18.68 -18.66
N SER A 98 -5.56 -17.91 -19.70
CA SER A 98 -5.77 -16.49 -19.71
C SER A 98 -7.18 -16.34 -19.15
N MET A 99 -7.31 -15.79 -17.95
CA MET A 99 -8.61 -15.33 -17.48
C MET A 99 -8.92 -14.20 -18.47
N ASP A 100 -9.52 -14.60 -19.60
CA ASP A 100 -10.10 -13.68 -20.55
C ASP A 100 -11.22 -12.95 -19.79
N CYS A 101 -10.76 -11.99 -19.01
CA CYS A 101 -11.63 -10.94 -18.53
C CYS A 101 -12.01 -10.17 -19.79
N ASN A 102 -13.14 -10.56 -20.41
CA ASN A 102 -13.79 -9.79 -21.47
C ASN A 102 -14.26 -8.42 -20.95
N GLY A 103 -13.54 -7.87 -19.97
CA GLY A 103 -13.84 -6.62 -19.30
C GLY A 103 -12.71 -5.62 -19.45
N THR A 104 -13.07 -4.36 -19.36
CA THR A 104 -12.17 -3.19 -19.43
C THR A 104 -11.15 -3.16 -18.28
N TYR A 105 -11.26 -4.03 -17.29
CA TYR A 105 -10.39 -4.10 -16.11
C TYR A 105 -10.24 -5.52 -15.57
N SER A 106 -9.10 -5.77 -14.94
CA SER A 106 -8.82 -7.03 -14.25
C SER A 106 -9.23 -6.93 -12.77
N ILE A 107 -10.19 -7.76 -12.35
CA ILE A 107 -10.67 -7.79 -10.95
C ILE A 107 -9.53 -7.97 -9.93
N PRO A 108 -8.59 -8.91 -10.10
CA PRO A 108 -7.46 -9.05 -9.18
C PRO A 108 -6.58 -7.79 -9.10
N LEU A 109 -6.31 -7.14 -10.25
CA LEU A 109 -5.53 -5.90 -10.28
C LEU A 109 -6.29 -4.74 -9.64
N PHE A 110 -7.61 -4.68 -9.81
CA PHE A 110 -8.45 -3.70 -9.13
C PHE A 110 -8.40 -3.85 -7.61
N ILE A 111 -8.54 -5.07 -7.10
CA ILE A 111 -8.44 -5.35 -5.66
C ILE A 111 -7.03 -4.97 -5.15
N LEU A 112 -5.98 -5.31 -5.89
CA LEU A 112 -4.61 -4.94 -5.56
C LEU A 112 -4.43 -3.42 -5.51
N ALA A 113 -4.95 -2.70 -6.50
CA ALA A 113 -4.91 -1.23 -6.55
C ALA A 113 -5.59 -0.61 -5.33
N LEU A 114 -6.77 -1.11 -4.93
CA LEU A 114 -7.45 -0.66 -3.73
C LEU A 114 -6.63 -0.92 -2.46
N LEU A 115 -6.05 -2.11 -2.31
CA LEU A 115 -5.23 -2.46 -1.15
C LEU A 115 -3.99 -1.58 -1.04
N LEU A 116 -3.32 -1.29 -2.16
CA LEU A 116 -2.16 -0.39 -2.22
C LEU A 116 -2.52 1.05 -1.84
N CYS A 117 -3.70 1.51 -2.23
CA CYS A 117 -4.14 2.87 -1.96
C CYS A 117 -4.58 3.13 -0.51
N ILE A 118 -4.88 2.11 0.30
CA ILE A 118 -5.35 2.30 1.67
C ILE A 118 -4.18 2.58 2.62
N LYS A 119 -3.49 1.56 3.10
CA LYS A 119 -2.41 1.72 4.10
C LYS A 119 -1.04 2.05 3.50
N PRO A 120 -0.55 1.36 2.46
CA PRO A 120 0.76 1.64 1.89
C PRO A 120 0.89 3.08 1.40
N ALA A 121 -0.13 3.59 0.70
CA ALA A 121 -0.15 4.97 0.23
C ALA A 121 -0.10 5.99 1.39
N ASN A 122 -0.87 5.76 2.46
CA ASN A 122 -0.85 6.65 3.63
C ASN A 122 0.53 6.71 4.30
N ILE A 123 1.20 5.56 4.42
CA ILE A 123 2.55 5.49 5.02
C ILE A 123 3.55 6.20 4.10
N LEU A 124 3.50 5.93 2.79
CA LEU A 124 4.38 6.54 1.81
C LEU A 124 4.25 8.07 1.81
N ILE A 125 3.03 8.59 1.74
CA ILE A 125 2.76 10.04 1.73
C ILE A 125 3.32 10.68 3.03
N LYS A 126 3.04 10.09 4.19
CA LYS A 126 3.57 10.60 5.48
C LYS A 126 5.10 10.63 5.50
N LEU A 127 5.76 9.59 4.99
CA LEU A 127 7.21 9.51 4.96
C LEU A 127 7.83 10.51 3.97
N VAL A 128 7.19 10.74 2.82
CA VAL A 128 7.63 11.74 1.84
C VAL A 128 7.50 13.13 2.42
N LEU A 129 6.32 13.50 2.95
CA LEU A 129 6.10 14.83 3.53
C LEU A 129 7.05 15.09 4.69
N LYS A 130 7.29 14.10 5.56
CA LYS A 130 8.26 14.21 6.64
C LYS A 130 9.70 14.41 6.13
N LYS A 131 10.09 13.70 5.08
CA LYS A 131 11.44 13.80 4.51
C LYS A 131 11.73 15.19 3.96
N TYR A 132 10.76 15.82 3.31
CA TYR A 132 10.89 17.14 2.71
C TYR A 132 10.47 18.28 3.66
N GLN A 133 10.18 17.97 4.94
CA GLN A 133 9.80 18.96 5.96
C GLN A 133 8.65 19.88 5.52
N VAL A 134 7.75 19.35 4.70
CA VAL A 134 6.59 20.11 4.22
C VAL A 134 5.62 20.31 5.38
N GLY A 135 5.46 21.56 5.83
CA GLY A 135 4.47 21.93 6.83
C GLY A 135 4.70 21.32 8.21
N GLU A 136 5.76 21.71 8.91
CA GLU A 136 5.92 21.46 10.36
C GLU A 136 4.90 22.30 11.15
N THR A 137 3.63 21.94 11.08
CA THR A 137 2.61 22.47 11.98
C THR A 137 2.37 21.48 13.10
N GLN A 138 2.46 21.99 14.34
CA GLN A 138 1.95 21.28 15.52
C GLN A 138 0.53 20.83 15.20
N SER A 139 0.31 19.53 15.25
CA SER A 139 -0.98 18.90 14.98
C SER A 139 -2.03 19.49 15.91
N CYS A 140 -2.87 20.37 15.38
CA CYS A 140 -4.16 20.62 16.01
C CYS A 140 -4.85 19.27 16.22
N GLU A 141 -5.23 18.97 17.46
CA GLU A 141 -5.87 17.71 17.91
C GLU A 141 -7.26 17.45 17.31
N ASN A 142 -7.55 17.96 16.14
CA ASN A 142 -8.80 17.73 15.46
C ASN A 142 -8.81 16.35 14.79
N ILE A 143 -9.51 15.41 15.43
CA ILE A 143 -9.90 14.09 14.91
C ILE A 143 -8.71 13.36 14.27
N LYS A 144 -7.95 12.64 15.07
CA LYS A 144 -6.66 11.96 14.78
C LYS A 144 -6.60 11.12 13.50
N ASN A 145 -7.70 10.89 12.77
CA ASN A 145 -7.72 10.07 11.57
C ASN A 145 -8.52 10.68 10.39
N ALA A 146 -9.08 11.88 10.54
CA ALA A 146 -9.92 12.47 9.49
C ALA A 146 -9.17 12.67 8.16
N GLY A 147 -7.93 13.16 8.21
CA GLY A 147 -7.11 13.33 7.00
C GLY A 147 -6.81 12.01 6.28
N ALA A 148 -6.56 10.93 7.04
CA ALA A 148 -6.35 9.60 6.46
C ALA A 148 -7.64 9.05 5.84
N LEU A 149 -8.78 9.26 6.49
CA LEU A 149 -10.09 8.84 5.97
C LEU A 149 -10.42 9.56 4.67
N ILE A 150 -10.31 10.91 4.67
CA ILE A 150 -10.56 11.73 3.48
C ILE A 150 -9.63 11.29 2.34
N GLY A 151 -8.34 11.12 2.60
CA GLY A 151 -7.39 10.67 1.59
C GLY A 151 -7.70 9.26 1.05
N ASN A 152 -8.19 8.35 1.87
CA ASN A 152 -8.62 7.03 1.42
C ASN A 152 -9.84 7.13 0.49
N LEU A 153 -10.85 7.91 0.87
CA LEU A 153 -12.05 8.11 0.05
C LEU A 153 -11.72 8.75 -1.30
N GLU A 154 -10.88 9.77 -1.31
CA GLU A 154 -10.42 10.43 -2.54
C GLU A 154 -9.71 9.44 -3.48
N ARG A 155 -8.83 8.58 -2.96
CA ARG A 155 -8.13 7.57 -3.77
C ARG A 155 -9.06 6.52 -4.33
N ILE A 156 -10.00 6.02 -3.51
CA ILE A 156 -11.00 5.05 -3.98
C ILE A 156 -11.82 5.64 -5.12
N LEU A 157 -12.35 6.86 -4.96
CA LEU A 157 -13.09 7.55 -6.00
C LEU A 157 -12.25 7.77 -7.25
N THR A 158 -10.98 8.16 -7.09
CA THR A 158 -10.07 8.34 -8.23
C THR A 158 -9.87 7.05 -9.01
N ILE A 159 -9.64 5.92 -8.33
CA ILE A 159 -9.50 4.61 -9.01
C ILE A 159 -10.78 4.26 -9.76
N ILE A 160 -11.95 4.46 -9.16
CA ILE A 160 -13.24 4.21 -9.82
C ILE A 160 -13.36 5.09 -11.08
N PHE A 161 -13.06 6.39 -10.99
CA PHE A 161 -13.14 7.29 -12.14
C PHE A 161 -12.14 6.94 -13.25
N VAL A 162 -10.95 6.48 -12.91
CA VAL A 162 -9.99 5.97 -13.91
C VAL A 162 -10.57 4.77 -14.66
N ILE A 163 -11.15 3.80 -13.92
CA ILE A 163 -11.70 2.59 -14.51
C ILE A 163 -12.88 2.87 -15.45
N ILE A 164 -13.75 3.81 -15.09
CA ILE A 164 -14.87 4.21 -15.94
C ILE A 164 -14.52 5.26 -16.99
N GLY A 165 -13.22 5.69 -17.05
CA GLY A 165 -12.73 6.64 -18.03
C GLY A 165 -13.15 8.11 -17.80
N GLN A 166 -13.61 8.47 -16.61
CA GLN A 166 -14.11 9.80 -16.25
C GLN A 166 -13.00 10.69 -15.66
N TYR A 167 -12.00 11.03 -16.45
CA TYR A 167 -10.84 11.80 -15.99
C TYR A 167 -11.19 13.25 -15.61
N GLU A 168 -12.22 13.83 -16.25
CA GLU A 168 -12.71 15.18 -15.94
C GLU A 168 -13.23 15.26 -14.50
N ALA A 169 -13.89 14.21 -14.00
CA ALA A 169 -14.36 14.14 -12.62
C ALA A 169 -13.20 14.19 -11.61
N ILE A 170 -12.06 13.59 -11.94
CA ILE A 170 -10.85 13.65 -11.10
C ILE A 170 -10.35 15.09 -11.04
N GLY A 171 -10.25 15.77 -12.19
CA GLY A 171 -9.87 17.17 -12.26
C GLY A 171 -10.80 18.07 -11.45
N PHE A 172 -12.12 17.82 -11.51
CA PHE A 172 -13.11 18.54 -10.72
C PHE A 172 -12.92 18.37 -9.20
N ILE A 173 -12.65 17.15 -8.72
CA ILE A 173 -12.41 16.91 -7.28
C ILE A 173 -11.16 17.65 -6.81
N ILE A 174 -10.07 17.63 -7.59
CA ILE A 174 -8.83 18.34 -7.27
C ILE A 174 -9.09 19.84 -7.21
N ALA A 175 -9.80 20.39 -8.19
CA ALA A 175 -10.15 21.81 -8.25
C ALA A 175 -11.05 22.21 -7.06
N ALA A 176 -12.09 21.46 -6.78
CA ALA A 176 -13.00 21.71 -5.65
C ALA A 176 -12.25 21.74 -4.32
N LYS A 177 -11.34 20.77 -4.09
CA LYS A 177 -10.52 20.72 -2.89
C LYS A 177 -9.57 21.91 -2.78
N SER A 178 -8.98 22.34 -3.89
CA SER A 178 -8.10 23.50 -3.93
C SER A 178 -8.87 24.80 -3.63
N ILE A 179 -10.08 24.98 -4.15
CA ILE A 179 -10.93 26.14 -3.89
C ILE A 179 -11.35 26.22 -2.42
N LEU A 180 -11.74 25.09 -1.81
CA LEU A 180 -12.10 25.05 -0.40
C LEU A 180 -10.96 25.47 0.53
N ARG A 181 -9.72 25.26 0.08
CA ARG A 181 -8.50 25.61 0.82
C ARG A 181 -8.01 27.05 0.61
N PHE A 182 -8.48 27.73 -0.42
CA PHE A 182 -8.04 29.09 -0.74
C PHE A 182 -8.33 30.11 0.39
N LYS A 183 -9.21 29.78 1.32
CA LYS A 183 -9.53 30.61 2.49
C LYS A 183 -8.57 30.42 3.68
N ASP A 184 -7.71 29.40 3.68
CA ASP A 184 -6.75 29.18 4.76
C ASP A 184 -5.57 30.15 4.63
N THR A 185 -5.35 30.97 5.66
CA THR A 185 -4.28 31.98 5.72
C THR A 185 -2.92 31.38 6.15
N ASP A 186 -2.89 30.14 6.61
CA ASP A 186 -1.67 29.42 7.03
C ASP A 186 -1.01 28.78 5.79
N THR A 187 0.04 29.42 5.30
CA THR A 187 0.79 28.97 4.13
C THR A 187 1.42 27.58 4.31
N ALA A 188 2.05 27.31 5.45
CA ALA A 188 2.71 26.01 5.71
C ALA A 188 1.72 24.86 5.74
N LYS A 189 0.54 25.08 6.31
CA LYS A 189 -0.54 24.09 6.32
C LYS A 189 -1.14 23.89 4.93
N THR A 190 -1.24 24.95 4.15
CA THR A 190 -1.73 24.91 2.77
C THR A 190 -0.77 24.11 1.88
N GLU A 191 0.53 24.37 1.96
CA GLU A 191 1.57 23.62 1.24
C GLU A 191 1.56 22.13 1.60
N TYR A 192 1.47 21.79 2.89
CA TYR A 192 1.39 20.40 3.35
C TYR A 192 0.21 19.65 2.72
N VAL A 193 -0.97 20.28 2.73
CA VAL A 193 -2.17 19.64 2.18
C VAL A 193 -2.13 19.58 0.67
N LEU A 194 -1.60 20.61 0.01
CA LEU A 194 -1.47 20.61 -1.44
C LEU A 194 -0.51 19.52 -1.91
N ALA A 195 0.68 19.44 -1.32
CA ALA A 195 1.65 18.39 -1.63
C ALA A 195 1.08 16.99 -1.33
N GLY A 196 0.42 16.80 -0.19
CA GLY A 196 -0.25 15.55 0.17
C GLY A 196 -1.36 15.18 -0.80
N THR A 197 -2.11 16.16 -1.30
CA THR A 197 -3.18 15.95 -2.30
C THR A 197 -2.60 15.47 -3.62
N PHE A 198 -1.60 16.15 -4.17
CA PHE A 198 -0.97 15.74 -5.44
C PHE A 198 -0.33 14.35 -5.34
N LEU A 199 0.37 14.05 -4.26
CA LEU A 199 0.92 12.71 -4.02
C LEU A 199 -0.19 11.66 -3.93
N SER A 200 -1.27 11.95 -3.23
CA SER A 200 -2.42 11.06 -3.07
C SER A 200 -3.09 10.73 -4.41
N PHE A 201 -3.41 11.75 -5.20
CA PHE A 201 -4.02 11.57 -6.52
C PHE A 201 -3.05 10.90 -7.51
N GLY A 202 -1.77 11.25 -7.50
CA GLY A 202 -0.74 10.64 -8.33
C GLY A 202 -0.64 9.12 -8.09
N ILE A 203 -0.60 8.69 -6.82
CA ILE A 203 -0.60 7.27 -6.47
C ILE A 203 -1.89 6.58 -6.94
N ALA A 204 -3.05 7.20 -6.71
CA ALA A 204 -4.34 6.63 -7.10
C ALA A 204 -4.49 6.48 -8.62
N LEU A 205 -4.02 7.49 -9.39
CA LEU A 205 -3.99 7.44 -10.85
C LEU A 205 -3.11 6.29 -11.35
N LEU A 206 -1.89 6.17 -10.83
CA LEU A 206 -0.99 5.07 -11.20
C LEU A 206 -1.60 3.71 -10.89
N CYS A 207 -2.17 3.53 -9.70
CA CYS A 207 -2.85 2.29 -9.31
C CYS A 207 -4.08 2.00 -10.18
N GLY A 208 -4.87 3.03 -10.52
CA GLY A 208 -6.03 2.89 -11.39
C GLY A 208 -5.65 2.49 -12.81
N LEU A 209 -4.62 3.13 -13.39
CA LEU A 209 -4.10 2.79 -14.72
C LEU A 209 -3.52 1.38 -14.79
N MET A 210 -2.92 0.87 -13.70
CA MET A 210 -2.46 -0.53 -13.63
C MET A 210 -3.63 -1.52 -13.61
N ALA A 211 -4.80 -1.11 -13.15
CA ALA A 211 -6.00 -1.96 -13.08
C ALA A 211 -6.82 -1.94 -14.39
N THR A 212 -6.59 -0.92 -15.25
CA THR A 212 -7.17 -0.85 -16.60
C THR A 212 -6.24 -1.55 -17.59
N LYS A 213 -6.79 -2.37 -18.47
CA LYS A 213 -6.07 -2.96 -19.60
C LYS A 213 -6.39 -2.23 -20.86
#